data_91790f697a8c7afd13619b90c831c8e2
#
_entry.id   91790f697a8c7afd13619b90c831c8e2
#
_cell.length_a   1.000
_cell.length_b   1.000
_cell.length_c   1.000
_cell.angle_alpha   90.00
_cell.angle_beta   90.00
_cell.angle_gamma   90.00
#
_symmetry.space_group_name_H-M   'P 1'
#
loop_
_entity.id
_entity.type
_entity.pdbx_description
1 polymer ?
#
loop_
_entity_poly.entity_id
_entity_poly.type
_entity_poly.pdbx_seq_one_letter_code
_entity_poly.pdbx_strand_id
1 'polypeptide(L)'
;MENNYDYEKKTILIVDDEQKIVDLLVHNLRREGYNTIEANDGQTAINMAIEQKPDLILLDVMLPRVDGLSVCKKIKNIYNVPILMVSAKDAELDKIVGLELGADDYITKPFSVREVVARVKANLRKVEANIEEQVAAQKEKKKEQKKESTIK
;
A
#
# COMPACT_ATOMS: atom_id res chain seq x y z
N MET A 1 10.69 -20.66 -21.89
CA MET A 1 10.54 -20.15 -21.57
C MET A 1 10.27 -19.88 -20.43
N GLU A 2 10.77 -19.47 -19.94
CA GLU A 2 10.56 -19.35 -18.83
C GLU A 2 9.56 -18.62 -18.51
N ASN A 3 9.06 -18.83 -17.76
CA ASN A 3 8.03 -18.37 -17.24
C ASN A 3 8.38 -17.25 -16.51
N ASN A 4 8.13 -16.23 -16.96
CA ASN A 4 8.37 -15.10 -16.34
C ASN A 4 7.42 -14.79 -15.32
N TYR A 5 6.81 -15.77 -14.76
CA TYR A 5 5.93 -15.62 -13.77
C TYR A 5 6.70 -15.22 -12.62
N ASP A 6 6.69 -14.01 -12.32
CA ASP A 6 7.48 -13.50 -11.28
C ASP A 6 6.61 -13.37 -10.09
N TYR A 7 6.59 -14.33 -9.26
CA TYR A 7 5.81 -14.28 -8.06
C TYR A 7 6.31 -13.22 -7.11
N GLU A 8 7.49 -12.66 -7.41
CA GLU A 8 8.03 -11.64 -6.54
C GLU A 8 7.63 -10.25 -6.93
N LYS A 9 6.95 -10.08 -8.05
CA LYS A 9 6.45 -8.77 -8.41
C LYS A 9 5.36 -8.36 -7.46
N LYS A 10 5.53 -7.17 -6.92
CA LYS A 10 4.51 -6.59 -6.05
C LYS A 10 3.35 -6.06 -6.87
N THR A 11 2.16 -6.11 -6.31
CA THR A 11 0.93 -5.64 -6.94
C THR A 11 0.47 -4.35 -6.26
N ILE A 12 0.22 -3.33 -7.08
CA ILE A 12 -0.25 -2.03 -6.61
C ILE A 12 -1.71 -1.86 -7.04
N LEU A 13 -2.58 -1.56 -6.09
CA LEU A 13 -3.96 -1.19 -6.40
C LEU A 13 -4.02 0.33 -6.53
N ILE A 14 -4.54 0.82 -7.64
CA ILE A 14 -4.67 2.24 -7.90
C ILE A 14 -6.14 2.61 -7.88
N VAL A 15 -6.53 3.50 -6.99
CA VAL A 15 -7.92 3.91 -6.79
C VAL A 15 -8.07 5.39 -7.04
N ASP A 16 -8.74 5.73 -8.13
CA ASP A 16 -9.01 7.13 -8.50
C ASP A 16 -10.20 7.11 -9.47
N ASP A 17 -11.08 8.08 -9.36
CA ASP A 17 -12.24 8.16 -10.27
C ASP A 17 -11.87 8.83 -11.60
N GLU A 18 -10.69 9.42 -11.71
CA GLU A 18 -10.23 10.00 -12.97
C GLU A 18 -9.39 8.98 -13.72
N GLN A 19 -9.95 8.41 -14.78
CA GLN A 19 -9.26 7.35 -15.53
C GLN A 19 -7.93 7.81 -16.10
N LYS A 20 -7.79 9.09 -16.45
CA LYS A 20 -6.52 9.60 -16.96
C LYS A 20 -5.39 9.48 -15.95
N ILE A 21 -5.70 9.70 -14.68
CA ILE A 21 -4.72 9.56 -13.61
C ILE A 21 -4.38 8.09 -13.40
N VAL A 22 -5.40 7.24 -13.38
CA VAL A 22 -5.19 5.80 -13.26
C VAL A 22 -4.28 5.30 -14.38
N ASP A 23 -4.57 5.67 -15.62
CA ASP A 23 -3.77 5.23 -16.78
C ASP A 23 -2.33 5.70 -16.68
N LEU A 24 -2.12 6.94 -16.25
CA LEU A 24 -0.78 7.49 -16.08
C LEU A 24 0.01 6.70 -15.03
N LEU A 25 -0.60 6.43 -13.90
CA LEU A 25 0.06 5.69 -12.82
C LEU A 25 0.30 4.23 -13.19
N VAL A 26 -0.69 3.59 -13.83
CA VAL A 26 -0.54 2.21 -14.30
C VAL A 26 0.65 2.10 -15.25
N HIS A 27 0.71 2.98 -16.24
CA HIS A 27 1.79 2.96 -17.22
C HIS A 27 3.16 3.06 -16.53
N ASN A 28 3.31 4.01 -15.65
CA ASN A 28 4.59 4.26 -15.01
C ASN A 28 4.97 3.18 -13.98
N LEU A 29 4.01 2.68 -13.23
CA LEU A 29 4.30 1.63 -12.25
C LEU A 29 4.63 0.30 -12.92
N ARG A 30 3.97 -0.01 -14.03
CA ARG A 30 4.31 -1.21 -14.79
C ARG A 30 5.73 -1.13 -15.35
N ARG A 31 6.15 0.06 -15.78
CA ARG A 31 7.52 0.25 -16.26
C ARG A 31 8.53 0.00 -15.15
N GLU A 32 8.13 0.20 -13.89
CA GLU A 32 9.02 -0.05 -12.76
C GLU A 32 9.00 -1.52 -12.33
N GLY A 33 8.21 -2.35 -12.98
CA GLY A 33 8.17 -3.78 -12.68
C GLY A 33 7.06 -4.23 -11.77
N TYR A 34 6.09 -3.36 -11.47
CA TYR A 34 4.98 -3.73 -10.60
C TYR A 34 3.80 -4.29 -11.40
N ASN A 35 3.06 -5.19 -10.79
CA ASN A 35 1.73 -5.53 -11.29
C ASN A 35 0.78 -4.44 -10.83
N THR A 36 -0.25 -4.15 -11.62
CA THR A 36 -1.23 -3.12 -11.27
C THR A 36 -2.65 -3.65 -11.40
N ILE A 37 -3.50 -3.24 -10.48
CA ILE A 37 -4.94 -3.46 -10.55
C ILE A 37 -5.61 -2.11 -10.27
N GLU A 38 -6.84 -1.93 -10.74
CA GLU A 38 -7.50 -0.62 -10.74
C GLU A 38 -8.87 -0.66 -10.14
N ALA A 39 -9.25 0.41 -9.49
CA ALA A 39 -10.62 0.62 -9.03
C ALA A 39 -10.96 2.11 -9.19
N ASN A 40 -12.18 2.41 -9.57
CA ASN A 40 -12.60 3.80 -9.78
C ASN A 40 -13.53 4.31 -8.68
N ASP A 41 -13.86 3.49 -7.73
CA ASP A 41 -14.70 3.89 -6.61
C ASP A 41 -14.31 3.12 -5.35
N GLY A 42 -14.82 3.59 -4.21
CA GLY A 42 -14.40 3.06 -2.92
C GLY A 42 -14.85 1.62 -2.66
N GLN A 43 -16.06 1.26 -3.07
CA GLN A 43 -16.56 -0.08 -2.83
C GLN A 43 -15.79 -1.12 -3.65
N THR A 44 -15.51 -0.81 -4.90
CA THR A 44 -14.70 -1.67 -5.76
C THR A 44 -13.30 -1.84 -5.17
N ALA A 45 -12.73 -0.74 -4.65
CA ALA A 45 -11.41 -0.79 -4.03
C ALA A 45 -11.40 -1.72 -2.81
N ILE A 46 -12.40 -1.63 -1.95
CA ILE A 46 -12.50 -2.51 -0.78
C ILE A 46 -12.61 -3.97 -1.21
N ASN A 47 -13.48 -4.26 -2.20
CA ASN A 47 -13.64 -5.62 -2.69
C ASN A 47 -12.35 -6.17 -3.28
N MET A 48 -11.65 -5.38 -4.07
CA MET A 48 -10.39 -5.81 -4.67
C MET A 48 -9.30 -6.00 -3.63
N ALA A 49 -9.26 -5.15 -2.62
CA ALA A 49 -8.28 -5.30 -1.54
C ALA A 49 -8.48 -6.63 -0.80
N ILE A 50 -9.73 -6.99 -0.55
CA ILE A 50 -10.06 -8.24 0.14
C ILE A 50 -9.73 -9.45 -0.75
N GLU A 51 -10.12 -9.40 -2.00
CA GLU A 51 -9.99 -10.55 -2.90
C GLU A 51 -8.57 -10.77 -3.39
N GLN A 52 -7.87 -9.70 -3.73
CA GLN A 52 -6.57 -9.81 -4.37
C GLN A 52 -5.40 -9.45 -3.47
N LYS A 53 -5.66 -8.84 -2.35
CA LYS A 53 -4.65 -8.46 -1.35
C LYS A 53 -3.40 -7.84 -1.98
N PRO A 54 -3.56 -6.68 -2.63
CA PRO A 54 -2.40 -5.99 -3.19
C PRO A 54 -1.36 -5.67 -2.11
N ASP A 55 -0.14 -5.42 -2.53
CA ASP A 55 0.97 -5.14 -1.63
C ASP A 55 1.02 -3.68 -1.21
N LEU A 56 0.38 -2.81 -1.95
CA LEU A 56 0.30 -1.38 -1.65
C LEU A 56 -0.90 -0.79 -2.37
N ILE A 57 -1.52 0.21 -1.78
CA ILE A 57 -2.69 0.88 -2.36
C ILE A 57 -2.40 2.37 -2.51
N LEU A 58 -2.61 2.89 -3.72
CA LEU A 58 -2.65 4.32 -3.98
C LEU A 58 -4.12 4.72 -4.00
N LEU A 59 -4.52 5.59 -3.10
CA LEU A 59 -5.93 5.85 -2.84
C LEU A 59 -6.25 7.33 -2.86
N ASP A 60 -7.11 7.74 -3.80
CA ASP A 60 -7.59 9.11 -3.85
C ASP A 60 -8.56 9.34 -2.69
N VAL A 61 -8.41 10.47 -1.99
CA VAL A 61 -9.31 10.86 -0.92
C VAL A 61 -10.67 11.26 -1.47
N MET A 62 -10.69 11.91 -2.65
CA MET A 62 -11.90 12.49 -3.21
C MET A 62 -12.61 11.52 -4.14
N LEU A 63 -13.16 10.47 -3.59
CA LEU A 63 -13.92 9.48 -4.37
C LEU A 63 -15.41 9.75 -4.27
N PRO A 64 -16.19 9.38 -5.31
CA PRO A 64 -17.64 9.50 -5.23
C PRO A 64 -18.24 8.48 -4.25
N ARG A 65 -19.31 8.84 -3.60
CA ARG A 65 -20.10 8.00 -2.68
C ARG A 65 -19.39 7.67 -1.39
N VAL A 66 -18.35 6.84 -1.46
CA VAL A 66 -17.59 6.46 -0.26
C VAL A 66 -16.23 7.14 -0.37
N ASP A 67 -15.94 8.04 0.54
CA ASP A 67 -14.69 8.81 0.46
C ASP A 67 -13.47 7.95 0.79
N GLY A 68 -12.31 8.42 0.34
CA GLY A 68 -11.07 7.67 0.51
C GLY A 68 -10.66 7.45 1.95
N LEU A 69 -11.03 8.37 2.86
CA LEU A 69 -10.69 8.22 4.27
C LEU A 69 -11.42 7.01 4.86
N SER A 70 -12.70 6.85 4.53
CA SER A 70 -13.49 5.71 4.98
C SER A 70 -12.98 4.40 4.38
N VAL A 71 -12.58 4.44 3.11
CA VAL A 71 -12.00 3.27 2.43
C VAL A 71 -10.72 2.84 3.13
N CYS A 72 -9.84 3.80 3.44
CA CYS A 72 -8.58 3.54 4.14
C CYS A 72 -8.84 2.84 5.47
N LYS A 73 -9.75 3.39 6.26
CA LYS A 73 -10.07 2.83 7.57
C LYS A 73 -10.58 1.40 7.46
N LYS A 74 -11.50 1.15 6.52
CA LYS A 74 -12.07 -0.19 6.33
C LYS A 74 -11.02 -1.20 5.92
N ILE A 75 -10.17 -0.85 4.97
CA ILE A 75 -9.14 -1.77 4.49
C ILE A 75 -8.12 -2.06 5.59
N LYS A 76 -7.68 -1.02 6.32
CA LYS A 76 -6.71 -1.20 7.41
C LYS A 76 -7.26 -2.10 8.52
N ASN A 77 -8.57 -2.14 8.72
CA ASN A 77 -9.17 -3.03 9.69
C ASN A 77 -9.21 -4.48 9.23
N ILE A 78 -9.04 -4.73 7.93
CA ILE A 78 -9.10 -6.08 7.36
C ILE A 78 -7.73 -6.72 7.31
N TYR A 79 -6.74 -6.01 6.82
CA TYR A 79 -5.37 -6.51 6.78
C TYR A 79 -4.37 -5.36 6.73
N ASN A 80 -3.13 -5.67 7.05
CA ASN A 80 -2.10 -4.64 7.13
C ASN A 80 -1.46 -4.45 5.75
N VAL A 81 -1.79 -3.34 5.13
CA VAL A 81 -1.27 -2.98 3.81
C VAL A 81 -0.89 -1.51 3.83
N PRO A 82 0.23 -1.12 3.23
CA PRO A 82 0.56 0.31 3.13
C PRO A 82 -0.41 1.01 2.19
N ILE A 83 -0.96 2.13 2.64
CA ILE A 83 -1.88 2.94 1.87
C ILE A 83 -1.30 4.34 1.74
N LEU A 84 -1.12 4.77 0.50
CA LEU A 84 -0.67 6.11 0.18
C LEU A 84 -1.88 6.89 -0.30
N MET A 85 -2.25 7.93 0.43
CA MET A 85 -3.36 8.79 0.03
C MET A 85 -2.86 9.79 -1.01
N VAL A 86 -3.62 9.96 -2.08
CA VAL A 86 -3.28 10.93 -3.14
C VAL A 86 -4.49 11.81 -3.34
N SER A 87 -4.36 13.12 -3.18
CA SER A 87 -5.51 13.99 -3.29
C SER A 87 -5.16 15.42 -3.65
N ALA A 88 -6.11 16.08 -4.31
CA ALA A 88 -6.03 17.51 -4.59
C ALA A 88 -6.22 18.33 -3.33
N LYS A 89 -6.72 17.75 -2.26
CA LYS A 89 -6.91 18.46 -1.04
C LYS A 89 -5.58 18.71 -0.36
N ASP A 90 -5.27 19.98 -0.22
CA ASP A 90 -4.01 20.41 0.31
C ASP A 90 -4.18 20.90 1.74
N ALA A 91 -5.28 20.64 2.34
CA ALA A 91 -5.49 21.06 3.71
C ALA A 91 -4.66 20.17 4.64
N GLU A 92 -3.85 20.80 5.46
CA GLU A 92 -3.04 20.08 6.42
C GLU A 92 -3.89 19.20 7.33
N LEU A 93 -5.09 19.66 7.63
CA LEU A 93 -6.04 18.90 8.45
C LEU A 93 -6.40 17.56 7.79
N ASP A 94 -6.65 17.56 6.48
CA ASP A 94 -6.98 16.31 5.76
C ASP A 94 -5.81 15.35 5.78
N LYS A 95 -4.59 15.85 5.68
CA LYS A 95 -3.39 15.04 5.76
C LYS A 95 -3.27 14.41 7.15
N ILE A 96 -3.48 15.17 8.19
CA ILE A 96 -3.41 14.69 9.57
C ILE A 96 -4.48 13.61 9.79
N VAL A 97 -5.72 13.86 9.37
CA VAL A 97 -6.80 12.90 9.54
C VAL A 97 -6.50 11.60 8.78
N GLY A 98 -5.98 11.70 7.54
CA GLY A 98 -5.61 10.53 6.76
C GLY A 98 -4.56 9.69 7.48
N LEU A 99 -3.53 10.32 8.02
CA LEU A 99 -2.47 9.60 8.73
C LEU A 99 -3.00 8.99 10.03
N GLU A 100 -3.88 9.68 10.75
CA GLU A 100 -4.49 9.14 11.96
C GLU A 100 -5.37 7.91 11.69
N LEU A 101 -5.99 7.84 10.50
CA LEU A 101 -6.81 6.70 10.11
C LEU A 101 -5.98 5.52 9.61
N GLY A 102 -4.67 5.65 9.60
CA GLY A 102 -3.78 4.56 9.25
C GLY A 102 -3.11 4.66 7.90
N ALA A 103 -3.26 5.79 7.18
CA ALA A 103 -2.52 5.99 5.95
C ALA A 103 -1.03 6.07 6.25
N ASP A 104 -0.24 5.46 5.40
CA ASP A 104 1.21 5.40 5.60
C ASP A 104 1.93 6.59 5.00
N ASP A 105 1.31 7.27 4.06
CA ASP A 105 1.91 8.42 3.39
C ASP A 105 0.81 9.23 2.72
N TYR A 106 1.12 10.45 2.32
CA TYR A 106 0.16 11.35 1.71
C TYR A 106 0.84 12.17 0.62
N ILE A 107 0.27 12.16 -0.58
CA ILE A 107 0.79 12.88 -1.72
C ILE A 107 -0.27 13.85 -2.21
N THR A 108 0.09 15.13 -2.40
CA THR A 108 -0.85 16.14 -2.88
C THR A 108 -0.84 16.23 -4.39
N LYS A 109 -2.02 16.40 -5.00
CA LYS A 109 -2.14 16.74 -6.42
C LYS A 109 -2.01 18.26 -6.59
N PRO A 110 -1.35 18.73 -7.64
CA PRO A 110 -0.71 17.95 -8.69
C PRO A 110 0.58 17.31 -8.19
N PHE A 111 0.83 16.09 -8.61
CA PHE A 111 2.02 15.38 -8.17
C PHE A 111 2.95 15.14 -9.36
N SER A 112 4.20 14.87 -9.05
CA SER A 112 5.15 14.36 -10.02
C SER A 112 5.05 12.84 -10.00
N VAL A 113 5.03 12.22 -11.18
CA VAL A 113 5.01 10.76 -11.27
C VAL A 113 6.25 10.17 -10.59
N ARG A 114 7.40 10.85 -10.71
CA ARG A 114 8.64 10.42 -10.05
C ARG A 114 8.49 10.39 -8.53
N GLU A 115 7.77 11.35 -7.98
CA GLU A 115 7.51 11.39 -6.55
C GLU A 115 6.64 10.20 -6.13
N VAL A 116 5.58 9.92 -6.89
CA VAL A 116 4.71 8.78 -6.57
C VAL A 116 5.51 7.47 -6.60
N VAL A 117 6.28 7.27 -7.66
CA VAL A 117 7.11 6.06 -7.78
C VAL A 117 8.09 5.94 -6.62
N ALA A 118 8.75 7.04 -6.26
CA ALA A 118 9.71 7.04 -5.16
C ALA A 118 9.05 6.67 -3.83
N ARG A 119 7.86 7.20 -3.57
CA ARG A 119 7.14 6.92 -2.33
C ARG A 119 6.59 5.48 -2.30
N VAL A 120 6.14 4.97 -3.43
CA VAL A 120 5.74 3.56 -3.53
C VAL A 120 6.92 2.67 -3.15
N LYS A 121 8.07 2.91 -3.74
CA LYS A 121 9.26 2.12 -3.44
C LYS A 121 9.68 2.22 -1.97
N ALA A 122 9.64 3.44 -1.43
CA ALA A 122 10.02 3.66 -0.04
C ALA A 122 9.09 2.93 0.93
N ASN A 123 7.78 2.98 0.67
CA ASN A 123 6.82 2.32 1.55
C ASN A 123 6.88 0.79 1.45
N LEU A 124 7.16 0.26 0.28
CA LEU A 124 7.37 -1.19 0.13
C LEU A 124 8.63 -1.65 0.86
N ARG A 125 9.69 -0.85 0.82
CA ARG A 125 10.92 -1.17 1.58
C ARG A 125 10.68 -1.19 3.08
N LYS A 126 9.86 -0.29 3.59
CA LYS A 126 9.50 -0.27 5.02
C LYS A 126 8.80 -1.56 5.43
N VAL A 127 7.89 -2.05 4.60
CA VAL A 127 7.19 -3.29 4.89
C VAL A 127 8.17 -4.45 4.95
N GLU A 128 9.09 -4.55 4.00
CA GLU A 128 10.11 -5.59 3.96
C GLU A 128 11.02 -5.54 5.19
N ALA A 129 11.47 -4.34 5.58
CA ALA A 129 12.31 -4.16 6.74
C ALA A 129 11.58 -4.60 8.02
N ASN A 130 10.31 -4.25 8.16
CA ASN A 130 9.52 -4.64 9.33
C ASN A 130 9.36 -6.17 9.40
N ILE A 131 9.14 -6.82 8.27
CA ILE A 131 9.02 -8.27 8.21
C ILE A 131 10.35 -8.92 8.62
N GLU A 132 11.46 -8.42 8.12
CA GLU A 132 12.78 -8.93 8.47
C GLU A 132 13.07 -8.80 9.97
N GLU A 133 12.72 -7.67 10.56
CA GLU A 133 12.89 -7.46 11.99
C GLU A 133 12.04 -8.42 12.80
N GLN A 134 10.80 -8.66 12.41
CA GLN A 134 9.93 -9.59 13.10
C GLN A 134 10.45 -11.02 13.01
N VAL A 135 10.94 -11.42 11.85
CA VAL A 135 11.52 -12.74 11.66
C VAL A 135 12.77 -12.91 12.53
N ALA A 136 13.63 -11.90 12.55
CA ALA A 136 14.84 -11.93 13.38
C ALA A 136 14.50 -12.02 14.88
N ALA A 137 13.51 -11.26 15.32
CA ALA A 137 13.06 -11.28 16.72
C ALA A 137 12.52 -12.66 17.11
N GLN A 138 11.76 -13.30 16.22
CA GLN A 138 11.23 -14.63 16.47
C GLN A 138 12.34 -15.67 16.55
N LYS A 139 13.34 -15.57 15.69
CA LYS A 139 14.50 -16.47 15.74
C LYS A 139 15.27 -16.34 17.04
N GLU A 140 15.43 -15.11 17.53
CA GLU A 140 16.09 -14.86 18.79
C GLU A 140 15.31 -15.49 19.97
N LYS A 141 14.01 -15.29 20.00
CA LYS A 141 13.17 -15.89 21.04
C LYS A 141 13.24 -17.41 21.04
N LYS A 142 13.25 -18.02 19.86
CA LYS A 142 13.36 -19.47 19.75
C LYS A 142 14.71 -19.97 20.27
N LYS A 143 15.79 -19.24 20.00
CA LYS A 143 17.12 -19.61 20.52
C LYS A 143 17.15 -19.52 22.03
N GLU A 144 16.58 -18.47 22.61
CA GLU A 144 16.54 -18.32 24.06
C GLU A 144 15.74 -19.43 24.73
N GLN A 145 14.58 -19.77 24.19
CA GLN A 145 13.74 -20.84 24.72
C GLN A 145 14.48 -22.17 24.65
N LYS A 146 15.21 -22.42 23.58
CA LYS A 146 15.96 -23.65 23.43
C LYS A 146 17.08 -23.73 24.43
N LYS A 147 17.76 -22.63 24.72
CA LYS A 147 18.80 -22.59 25.75
C LYS A 147 18.21 -22.87 27.13
N GLU A 148 17.11 -22.27 27.46
CA GLU A 148 16.45 -22.51 28.74
C GLU A 148 16.05 -23.97 28.92
N SER A 149 15.55 -24.62 27.88
CA SER A 149 15.20 -26.03 27.90
C SER A 149 16.42 -26.91 28.14
N THR A 150 17.59 -26.47 27.68
CA THR A 150 18.82 -27.27 27.78
C THR A 150 19.47 -27.16 29.14
N ILE A 151 19.18 -26.13 29.89
CA ILE A 151 19.81 -25.88 31.18
C ILE A 151 19.27 -26.80 32.28
N LYS A 152 18.15 -27.41 32.07
CA LYS A 152 17.65 -28.39 33.05
C LYS A 152 18.47 -29.68 32.99
#